data_8b31a1db77842f015cb788149322494c
#
_entry.id   8b31a1db77842f015cb788149322494c
#
_cell.length_a   1.000
_cell.length_b   1.000
_cell.length_c   1.000
_cell.angle_alpha   90.00
_cell.angle_beta   90.00
_cell.angle_gamma   90.00
#
_symmetry.space_group_name_H-M   'P 1'
#
loop_
_entity.id
_entity.type
_entity.pdbx_description
1 polymer ?
#
loop_
_entity_poly.entity_id
_entity_poly.type
_entity_poly.pdbx_seq_one_letter_code
_entity_poly.pdbx_strand_id
1 'polypeptide(L)' 'MTGDEFQSIRMGLGLSRREFAVALGYEGSGDTNFKAIKQLEMGKRNVSADIERRALALRAGETV' A
#
# COMPACT_ATOMS: atom_id res chain seq x y z
N MET A 1 -7.85 -8.48 -3.28
CA MET A 1 -8.04 -7.01 -3.15
C MET A 1 -7.77 -6.37 -4.49
N THR A 2 -8.61 -5.44 -4.90
CA THR A 2 -8.41 -4.67 -6.15
C THR A 2 -7.49 -3.49 -5.90
N GLY A 3 -6.96 -2.89 -6.96
CA GLY A 3 -6.18 -1.67 -6.86
C GLY A 3 -6.97 -0.52 -6.28
N ASP A 4 -8.25 -0.42 -6.61
CA ASP A 4 -9.14 0.62 -6.08
C ASP A 4 -9.33 0.46 -4.57
N GLU A 5 -9.50 -0.75 -4.09
CA GLU A 5 -9.60 -1.02 -2.66
C GLU A 5 -8.30 -0.66 -1.93
N PHE A 6 -7.17 -1.01 -2.53
CA PHE A 6 -5.87 -0.70 -1.98
C PHE A 6 -5.66 0.81 -1.88
N GLN A 7 -6.01 1.54 -2.94
CA GLN A 7 -5.94 3.01 -2.94
C GLN A 7 -6.87 3.61 -1.89
N SER A 8 -8.08 3.09 -1.75
CA SER A 8 -9.05 3.57 -0.76
C SER A 8 -8.51 3.45 0.66
N ILE A 9 -7.83 2.34 0.95
CA ILE A 9 -7.21 2.15 2.26
C ILE A 9 -6.16 3.23 2.50
N ARG A 10 -5.29 3.45 1.52
CA ARG A 10 -4.24 4.47 1.63
C ARG A 10 -4.83 5.86 1.86
N MET A 11 -5.82 6.24 1.08
CA MET A 11 -6.46 7.55 1.19
C MET A 11 -7.19 7.72 2.51
N GLY A 12 -7.84 6.67 2.99
CA GLY A 12 -8.50 6.68 4.28
C GLY A 12 -7.53 6.85 5.44
N LEU A 13 -6.29 6.41 5.28
CA LEU A 13 -5.24 6.60 6.28
C LEU A 13 -4.56 7.98 6.17
N GLY A 14 -4.85 8.73 5.11
CA GLY A 14 -4.24 10.04 4.89
C GLY A 14 -2.77 9.97 4.51
N LEU A 15 -2.32 8.85 3.93
CA LEU A 15 -0.92 8.64 3.60
C LEU A 15 -0.67 8.88 2.12
N SER A 16 0.52 9.40 1.81
CA SER A 16 1.02 9.43 0.43
C SER A 16 1.42 8.00 0.03
N ARG A 17 1.67 7.80 -1.27
CA ARG A 17 2.14 6.50 -1.77
C ARG A 17 3.46 6.10 -1.12
N ARG A 18 4.40 7.04 -0.98
CA ARG A 18 5.68 6.78 -0.32
C ARG A 18 5.50 6.41 1.14
N GLU A 19 4.67 7.16 1.84
CA GLU A 19 4.37 6.91 3.25
C GLU A 19 3.70 5.55 3.43
N PHE A 20 2.76 5.22 2.57
CA PHE A 20 2.07 3.94 2.63
C PHE A 20 3.03 2.77 2.40
N ALA A 21 3.96 2.92 1.45
CA ALA A 21 4.97 1.90 1.20
C ALA A 21 5.80 1.62 2.45
N VAL A 22 6.27 2.68 3.11
CA VAL A 22 7.04 2.54 4.35
C VAL A 22 6.21 1.85 5.43
N ALA A 23 4.96 2.25 5.58
CA ALA A 23 4.05 1.65 6.57
C ALA A 23 3.81 0.17 6.29
N LEU A 24 3.82 -0.24 5.02
CA LEU A 24 3.66 -1.63 4.63
C LEU A 24 4.95 -2.46 4.77
N GLY A 25 6.06 -1.80 5.09
CA GLY A 25 7.34 -2.48 5.29
C GLY A 25 8.22 -2.55 4.05
N TYR A 26 7.93 -1.77 3.01
CA TYR A 26 8.79 -1.72 1.83
C TYR A 26 10.12 -1.07 2.20
N GLU A 27 11.20 -1.67 1.70
CA GLU A 27 12.53 -1.11 1.78
C GLU A 27 12.92 -0.62 0.39
N GLY A 28 13.67 0.45 0.29
CA GLY A 28 14.10 0.97 -0.98
C GLY A 28 13.96 2.47 -1.03
N SER A 29 14.28 3.06 -2.19
CA SER A 29 14.19 4.50 -2.39
C SER A 29 12.74 4.96 -2.45
N GLY A 30 12.51 6.24 -2.19
CA GLY A 30 11.17 6.83 -2.30
C GLY A 30 10.59 6.68 -3.70
N ASP A 31 11.41 6.78 -4.73
CA ASP A 31 10.95 6.63 -6.12
C ASP A 31 10.53 5.19 -6.42
N THR A 32 11.31 4.22 -5.97
CA THR A 32 10.98 2.80 -6.13
C THR A 32 9.68 2.48 -5.40
N ASN A 33 9.55 2.94 -4.16
CA ASN A 33 8.36 2.74 -3.34
C ASN A 33 7.13 3.38 -3.96
N PHE A 34 7.27 4.60 -4.46
CA PHE A 34 6.19 5.30 -5.15
C PHE A 34 5.68 4.50 -6.35
N LYS A 35 6.60 4.01 -7.19
CA LYS A 35 6.23 3.23 -8.38
C LYS A 35 5.56 1.91 -8.00
N ALA A 36 6.06 1.25 -6.96
CA ALA A 36 5.48 -0.02 -6.52
C ALA A 36 4.02 0.16 -6.09
N ILE A 37 3.74 1.15 -5.27
CA ILE A 37 2.38 1.43 -4.81
C ILE A 37 1.49 1.87 -5.97
N LYS A 38 2.00 2.74 -6.84
CA LYS A 38 1.26 3.20 -8.01
C LYS A 38 0.83 2.03 -8.91
N GLN A 39 1.72 1.08 -9.16
CA GLN A 39 1.40 -0.09 -9.98
C GLN A 39 0.33 -0.96 -9.36
N LEU A 40 0.35 -1.13 -8.04
CA LEU A 40 -0.69 -1.87 -7.33
C LEU A 40 -2.04 -1.15 -7.42
N GLU A 41 -2.05 0.16 -7.25
CA GLU A 41 -3.28 0.95 -7.32
C GLU A 41 -3.87 1.00 -8.73
N MET A 42 -3.02 0.99 -9.74
CA MET A 42 -3.47 1.01 -11.14
C MET A 42 -3.88 -0.35 -11.68
N GLY A 43 -3.70 -1.40 -10.89
CA GLY A 43 -4.04 -2.76 -11.32
C GLY A 43 -3.01 -3.40 -12.25
N LYS A 44 -1.82 -2.79 -12.41
CA LYS A 44 -0.75 -3.36 -13.22
C LYS A 44 -0.07 -4.55 -12.56
N ARG A 45 -0.17 -4.62 -11.23
CA ARG A 45 0.30 -5.75 -10.43
C ARG A 45 -0.79 -6.14 -9.47
N ASN A 46 -0.88 -7.43 -9.19
CA ASN A 46 -1.82 -7.92 -8.19
C ASN A 46 -1.29 -7.60 -6.79
N VAL A 47 -2.19 -7.18 -5.90
CA VAL A 47 -1.87 -7.03 -4.49
C VAL A 47 -1.71 -8.44 -3.91
N SER A 48 -0.51 -8.78 -3.45
CA SER A 48 -0.27 -10.10 -2.87
C SER A 48 -1.05 -10.27 -1.56
N ALA A 49 -1.25 -11.53 -1.16
CA ALA A 49 -1.95 -11.82 0.09
C ALA A 49 -1.24 -11.22 1.30
N ASP A 50 0.08 -11.19 1.29
CA ASP A 50 0.88 -10.59 2.37
C ASP A 50 0.67 -9.08 2.43
N ILE A 51 0.73 -8.40 1.29
CA ILE A 51 0.53 -6.94 1.24
C ILE A 51 -0.92 -6.59 1.59
N GLU A 52 -1.89 -7.38 1.12
CA GLU A 52 -3.30 -7.19 1.48
C GLU A 52 -3.49 -7.27 2.98
N ARG A 53 -2.93 -8.29 3.63
CA ARG A 53 -3.01 -8.47 5.07
C ARG A 53 -2.43 -7.27 5.82
N ARG A 54 -1.28 -6.77 5.38
CA ARG A 54 -0.63 -5.61 5.99
C ARG A 54 -1.47 -4.34 5.82
N ALA A 55 -2.04 -4.13 4.63
CA ALA A 55 -2.91 -2.99 4.38
C ALA A 55 -4.16 -3.03 5.26
N LEU A 56 -4.77 -4.20 5.40
CA LEU A 56 -5.94 -4.36 6.25
C LEU A 56 -5.60 -4.13 7.73
N ALA A 57 -4.42 -4.57 8.17
CA ALA A 57 -3.95 -4.33 9.53
C ALA A 57 -3.77 -2.83 9.81
N LEU A 58 -3.18 -2.11 8.87
CA LEU A 58 -3.02 -0.66 9.00
C LEU A 58 -4.37 0.05 9.05
N ARG A 59 -5.33 -0.39 8.23
CA ARG A 59 -6.68 0.17 8.24
C ARG A 59 -7.36 -0.04 9.59
N ALA A 60 -7.10 -1.16 10.23
CA ALA A 60 -7.63 -1.48 11.55
C ALA A 60 -6.89 -0.76 12.70
N GLY A 61 -5.84 0.00 12.39
CA GLY A 61 -5.04 0.71 13.40
C GLY A 61 -3.95 -0.13 14.03
N GLU A 62 -3.63 -1.28 13.45
CA GLU A 62 -2.58 -2.16 13.95
C GLU A 62 -1.22 -1.76 13.38
N THR A 63 -0.15 -2.08 14.14
CA THR A 63 1.22 -1.93 13.67
C THR A 63 1.60 -3.17 12.84
N VAL A 64 2.19 -2.93 11.70
CA VAL A 64 2.60 -3.99 10.78
C VAL A 64 4.05 -4.42 11.06
#